data_f90f9a49e9a3da478e726d6c82e0565b
#
_entry.id   f90f9a49e9a3da478e726d6c82e0565b
#
_cell.length_a   1.000
_cell.length_b   1.000
_cell.length_c   1.000
_cell.angle_alpha   90.00
_cell.angle_beta   90.00
_cell.angle_gamma   90.00
#
_symmetry.space_group_name_H-M   'P 1'
#
loop_
_entity.id
_entity.type
_entity.pdbx_description
1 polymer ?
#
loop_
_entity_poly.entity_id
_entity_poly.type
_entity_poly.pdbx_seq_one_letter_code
_entity_poly.pdbx_strand_id
1 'polypeptide(L)'
;KKKGSKKTSFNYIIKIADFYFIDSAKSMIQKIKKETSINKNKILLKKISNTQYRVILGPFLNKKSLQKAFNDINILNFENIEIIKNAKNS
;
A
#
# COMPACT_ATOMS: atom_id res chain seq x y z
N LYS A 1 -0.36 2.69 32.62
CA LYS A 1 -0.61 2.42 32.16
C LYS A 1 -0.51 2.15 31.44
N LYS A 2 -0.58 2.13 31.36
CA LYS A 2 -0.80 1.88 30.61
C LYS A 2 -0.92 1.54 29.84
N LYS A 3 -0.98 1.58 29.64
CA LYS A 3 -1.28 1.26 28.87
C LYS A 3 -1.51 1.02 27.97
N GLY A 4 -1.68 0.99 27.75
CA GLY A 4 -2.12 0.76 26.91
C GLY A 4 -2.02 0.75 26.06
N SER A 5 -1.99 0.98 25.80
CA SER A 5 -2.11 0.97 24.91
C SER A 5 -2.08 0.48 24.08
N LYS A 6 -2.31 0.21 23.77
CA LYS A 6 -2.43 -0.34 23.04
C LYS A 6 -3.00 -0.30 22.23
N LYS A 7 -3.39 -0.21 21.98
CA LYS A 7 -4.11 -0.29 21.40
C LYS A 7 -4.24 0.20 20.23
N THR A 8 -4.36 0.84 20.03
CA THR A 8 -4.62 1.29 18.85
C THR A 8 -3.50 1.32 18.03
N SER A 9 -3.31 0.43 17.30
CA SER A 9 -2.31 0.44 16.47
C SER A 9 -2.66 1.05 15.19
N PHE A 10 -2.03 2.06 14.79
CA PHE A 10 -2.18 2.67 13.49
C PHE A 10 -1.48 1.73 12.51
N ASN A 11 -2.24 1.18 11.59
CA ASN A 11 -1.68 0.27 10.60
C ASN A 11 -2.55 0.30 9.37
N TYR A 12 -2.05 0.96 8.33
CA TYR A 12 -2.82 1.14 7.10
C TYR A 12 -1.99 0.81 5.88
N ILE A 13 -2.68 0.43 4.82
CA ILE A 13 -2.05 0.22 3.53
C ILE A 13 -2.76 1.10 2.51
N ILE A 14 -2.09 1.35 1.40
CA ILE A 14 -2.69 2.06 0.29
C ILE A 14 -2.85 1.07 -0.85
N LYS A 15 -4.09 0.79 -1.23
CA LYS A 15 -4.37 -0.09 -2.35
C LYS A 15 -4.27 0.73 -3.62
N ILE A 16 -3.41 0.32 -4.53
CA ILE A 16 -3.19 1.06 -5.77
C ILE A 16 -4.11 0.57 -6.87
N ALA A 17 -4.07 -0.72 -7.14
CA ALA A 17 -4.84 -1.27 -8.24
C ALA A 17 -4.82 -2.79 -8.19
N ASP A 18 -5.82 -3.39 -8.83
CA ASP A 18 -5.86 -4.84 -8.99
C ASP A 18 -5.65 -5.16 -10.45
N PHE A 19 -4.95 -6.25 -10.72
CA PHE A 19 -4.64 -6.68 -12.06
C PHE A 19 -5.01 -8.13 -12.25
N TYR A 20 -5.41 -8.45 -13.46
CA TYR A 20 -5.78 -9.80 -13.83
C TYR A 20 -4.55 -10.67 -14.01
N PHE A 21 -3.47 -10.09 -14.51
CA PHE A 21 -2.23 -10.81 -14.77
C PHE A 21 -1.11 -10.30 -13.87
N ILE A 22 -0.29 -11.24 -13.42
CA ILE A 22 0.81 -10.90 -12.55
C ILE A 22 1.83 -9.97 -13.22
N ASP A 23 2.02 -10.13 -14.52
CA ASP A 23 2.98 -9.28 -15.24
C ASP A 23 2.55 -7.82 -15.24
N SER A 24 1.25 -7.58 -15.34
CA SER A 24 0.72 -6.22 -15.27
C SER A 24 0.97 -5.60 -13.90
N ALA A 25 0.77 -6.40 -12.86
CA ALA A 25 1.02 -5.93 -11.51
C ALA A 25 2.50 -5.61 -11.30
N LYS A 26 3.37 -6.47 -11.79
CA LYS A 26 4.81 -6.24 -11.68
C LYS A 26 5.26 -5.00 -12.44
N SER A 27 4.66 -4.74 -13.60
CA SER A 27 4.95 -3.54 -14.36
C SER A 27 4.55 -2.28 -13.59
N MET A 28 3.42 -2.35 -12.91
CA MET A 28 2.97 -1.23 -12.10
C MET A 28 3.94 -0.97 -10.95
N ILE A 29 4.42 -2.04 -10.33
CA ILE A 29 5.38 -1.91 -9.24
C ILE A 29 6.65 -1.23 -9.73
N GLN A 30 7.14 -1.62 -10.92
CA GLN A 30 8.32 -0.99 -11.48
C GLN A 30 8.10 0.49 -11.76
N LYS A 31 6.92 0.83 -12.26
CA LYS A 31 6.57 2.22 -12.52
C LYS A 31 6.60 3.04 -11.23
N ILE A 32 6.03 2.51 -10.16
CA ILE A 32 6.02 3.21 -8.88
C ILE A 32 7.44 3.36 -8.34
N LYS A 33 8.26 2.33 -8.45
CA LYS A 33 9.65 2.41 -8.01
C LYS A 33 10.43 3.47 -8.76
N LYS A 34 10.13 3.59 -10.05
CA LYS A 34 10.88 4.50 -10.90
C LYS A 34 10.42 5.93 -10.77
N GLU A 35 9.14 6.14 -10.60
CA GLU A 35 8.56 7.47 -10.67
C GLU A 35 8.24 8.11 -9.33
N THR A 36 8.45 7.42 -8.24
CA THR A 36 8.23 8.00 -6.92
C THR A 36 9.43 7.72 -6.04
N SER A 37 9.47 8.43 -4.91
CA SER A 37 10.53 8.20 -3.94
C SER A 37 10.07 7.24 -2.84
N ILE A 38 8.98 6.55 -3.06
CA ILE A 38 8.47 5.60 -2.06
C ILE A 38 9.46 4.46 -1.90
N ASN A 39 9.74 4.11 -0.66
CA ASN A 39 10.67 3.05 -0.36
C ASN A 39 10.21 1.76 -1.04
N LYS A 40 11.08 1.14 -1.80
CA LYS A 40 10.71 -0.07 -2.54
C LYS A 40 10.26 -1.21 -1.62
N ASN A 41 10.71 -1.22 -0.38
CA ASN A 41 10.27 -2.23 0.58
C ASN A 41 8.81 -2.06 0.96
N LYS A 42 8.23 -0.92 0.64
CA LYS A 42 6.82 -0.66 0.93
C LYS A 42 5.92 -0.88 -0.28
N ILE A 43 6.48 -1.28 -1.42
CA ILE A 43 5.69 -1.51 -2.62
C ILE A 43 5.54 -3.03 -2.79
N LEU A 44 4.34 -3.53 -2.56
CA LEU A 44 4.12 -4.96 -2.46
C LEU A 44 3.10 -5.48 -3.45
N LEU A 45 3.30 -6.74 -3.83
CA LEU A 45 2.36 -7.45 -4.68
C LEU A 45 1.66 -8.48 -3.81
N LYS A 46 0.34 -8.46 -3.82
CA LYS A 46 -0.43 -9.43 -3.06
C LYS A 46 -1.31 -10.23 -4.00
N LYS A 47 -1.16 -11.55 -3.99
CA LYS A 47 -2.01 -12.41 -4.79
C LYS A 47 -3.31 -12.61 -4.03
N ILE A 48 -4.40 -12.15 -4.62
CA ILE A 48 -5.72 -12.28 -4.02
C ILE A 48 -6.36 -13.60 -4.47
N SER A 49 -6.19 -13.94 -5.74
CA SER A 49 -6.68 -15.18 -6.30
C SER A 49 -5.86 -15.50 -7.54
N ASN A 50 -6.21 -16.55 -8.25
CA ASN A 50 -5.50 -16.92 -9.47
C ASN A 50 -5.65 -15.87 -10.57
N THR A 51 -6.65 -15.03 -10.47
CA THR A 51 -6.90 -14.01 -11.48
C THR A 51 -6.95 -12.62 -10.91
N GLN A 52 -6.41 -12.41 -9.72
CA GLN A 52 -6.43 -11.09 -9.13
C GLN A 52 -5.15 -10.84 -8.34
N TYR A 53 -4.38 -9.88 -8.80
CA TYR A 53 -3.13 -9.49 -8.17
C TYR A 53 -3.22 -8.03 -7.80
N ARG A 54 -2.95 -7.74 -6.55
CA ARG A 54 -3.13 -6.39 -6.00
C ARG A 54 -1.78 -5.75 -5.71
N VAL A 55 -1.63 -4.51 -6.15
CA VAL A 55 -0.46 -3.72 -5.80
C VAL A 55 -0.83 -2.83 -4.64
N ILE A 56 -0.08 -2.91 -3.56
CA ILE A 56 -0.32 -2.10 -2.38
C ILE A 56 0.96 -1.45 -1.91
N LEU A 57 0.78 -0.40 -1.13
CA LEU A 57 1.89 0.26 -0.45
C LEU A 57 1.69 0.09 1.05
N GLY A 58 2.77 -0.18 1.75
CA GLY A 58 2.70 -0.28 3.20
C GLY A 58 3.35 -1.52 3.76
N PRO A 59 3.08 -1.84 4.99
CA PRO A 59 2.16 -1.15 5.90
C PRO A 59 2.76 0.13 6.44
N PHE A 60 1.90 1.08 6.75
CA PHE A 60 2.32 2.34 7.36
C PHE A 60 1.83 2.37 8.80
N LEU A 61 2.75 2.59 9.71
CA LEU A 61 2.45 2.47 11.13
C LEU A 61 2.27 3.82 11.82
N ASN A 62 2.37 4.90 11.06
CA ASN A 62 2.05 6.21 11.60
C ASN A 62 1.47 7.09 10.50
N LYS A 63 0.75 8.10 10.95
CA LYS A 63 0.01 8.96 10.04
C LYS A 63 0.92 9.71 9.08
N LYS A 64 2.06 10.14 9.56
CA LYS A 64 2.99 10.91 8.75
C LYS A 64 3.52 10.12 7.57
N SER A 65 3.93 8.87 7.79
CA SER A 65 4.42 8.05 6.69
C SER A 65 3.32 7.71 5.71
N LEU A 66 2.12 7.46 6.20
CA LEU A 66 0.98 7.19 5.35
C LEU A 66 0.69 8.38 4.45
N GLN A 67 0.66 9.57 5.03
CA GLN A 67 0.36 10.78 4.28
C GLN A 67 1.42 11.06 3.23
N LYS A 68 2.68 10.88 3.59
CA LYS A 68 3.76 11.10 2.65
C LYS A 68 3.65 10.16 1.46
N ALA A 69 3.40 8.88 1.72
CA ALA A 69 3.25 7.90 0.64
C ALA A 69 2.04 8.22 -0.23
N PHE A 70 0.95 8.62 0.40
CA PHE A 70 -0.25 8.98 -0.34
C PHE A 70 0.01 10.17 -1.27
N ASN A 71 0.71 11.18 -0.76
CA ASN A 71 1.04 12.34 -1.58
C ASN A 71 1.96 11.96 -2.73
N ASP A 72 2.93 11.09 -2.47
CA ASP A 72 3.87 10.66 -3.51
C ASP A 72 3.16 9.87 -4.61
N ILE A 73 2.28 8.97 -4.22
CA ILE A 73 1.60 8.13 -5.21
C ILE A 73 0.57 8.94 -6.00
N ASN A 74 0.04 9.96 -5.37
CA ASN A 74 -0.98 10.79 -6.02
C ASN A 74 -0.47 11.50 -7.26
N ILE A 75 0.84 11.69 -7.36
CA ILE A 75 1.45 12.30 -8.52
C ILE A 75 1.19 11.48 -9.78
N LEU A 76 1.02 10.18 -9.63
CA LEU A 76 0.80 9.31 -10.78
C LEU A 76 -0.66 9.25 -11.23
N ASN A 77 -1.54 9.95 -10.51
CA ASN A 77 -2.94 10.09 -10.92
C ASN A 77 -3.70 8.78 -11.10
N PHE A 78 -3.49 7.85 -10.20
CA PHE A 78 -4.30 6.63 -10.21
C PHE A 78 -5.72 6.98 -9.77
N GLU A 79 -6.69 6.36 -10.40
CA GLU A 79 -8.08 6.71 -10.14
C GLU A 79 -8.72 6.10 -8.92
N ASN A 80 -8.32 4.93 -8.54
CA ASN A 80 -9.02 4.21 -7.49
C ASN A 80 -8.17 3.86 -6.30
N ILE A 81 -7.36 4.81 -5.87
CA ILE A 81 -6.52 4.60 -4.70
C ILE A 81 -7.37 4.58 -3.45
N GLU A 82 -7.17 3.59 -2.61
CA GLU A 82 -7.90 3.48 -1.35
C GLU A 82 -6.96 3.30 -0.19
N ILE A 83 -7.24 3.96 0.90
CA ILE A 83 -6.51 3.76 2.14
C ILE A 83 -7.33 2.77 2.95
N ILE A 84 -6.72 1.64 3.28
CA ILE A 84 -7.41 0.55 3.96
C ILE A 84 -6.71 0.21 5.25
N LYS A 85 -7.48 0.03 6.31
CA LYS A 85 -6.90 -0.40 7.57
C LYS A 85 -6.40 -1.83 7.41
N ASN A 86 -5.15 -2.05 7.78
CA ASN A 86 -4.55 -3.36 7.65
C ASN A 86 -4.92 -4.18 8.89
N ALA A 87 -5.98 -4.91 8.79
CA ALA A 87 -6.47 -5.64 9.92
C ALA A 87 -5.70 -6.89 10.08
N LYS A 88 -4.77 -6.90 10.81
CA LYS A 88 -4.09 -8.00 10.97
C LYS A 88 -4.61 -8.76 11.98
N ASN A 89 -5.11 -9.37 12.12
CA ASN A 89 -5.67 -9.98 13.06
C ASN A 89 -5.07 -10.47 13.86
N SER A 90 -5.03 -10.30 14.38
CA SER A 90 -4.62 -10.72 15.17
C SER A 90 -4.67 -11.38 15.65
#